data_5f598c640fc29714a1eca7f9490d40b2
#
_entry.id   5f598c640fc29714a1eca7f9490d40b2
#
_cell.length_a   1.000
_cell.length_b   1.000
_cell.length_c   1.000
_cell.angle_alpha   90.00
_cell.angle_beta   90.00
_cell.angle_gamma   90.00
#
_symmetry.space_group_name_H-M   'P 1'
#
loop_
_entity.id
_entity.type
_entity.pdbx_description
1 polymer ?
#
loop_
_entity_poly.entity_id
_entity_poly.type
_entity_poly.pdbx_seq_one_letter_code
_entity_poly.pdbx_strand_id
1 'polypeptide(L)'
;MNSKAISAAYATRLGDNALVLGQRMIELVAASPELEEELANANFSLDYIGQARMFYTYAGECEGAGRTEDDFAFLRTENEYGNLLLVEQPNGHFGDSTVRAVLFESWYVLLLDALTRCTDEGIAAIAERAIKEVRYHLRHSSQW
;
A
#
# COMPACT_ATOMS: atom_id res chain seq x y z
N MET A 1 9.83 24.38 -2.07
CA MET A 1 8.63 23.51 -2.24
C MET A 1 7.71 23.79 -1.08
N ASN A 2 6.44 24.06 -1.34
CA ASN A 2 5.52 24.34 -0.23
C ASN A 2 5.12 23.04 0.49
N SER A 3 4.63 23.12 1.72
CA SER A 3 4.26 21.98 2.54
C SER A 3 3.26 21.06 1.82
N LYS A 4 2.26 21.59 1.14
CA LYS A 4 1.26 20.80 0.39
C LYS A 4 1.87 19.98 -0.76
N ALA A 5 2.87 20.53 -1.47
CA ALA A 5 3.54 19.80 -2.52
C ALA A 5 4.36 18.62 -1.98
N ILE A 6 4.95 18.79 -0.79
CA ILE A 6 5.65 17.71 -0.08
C ILE A 6 4.66 16.63 0.33
N SER A 7 3.53 17.02 0.93
CA SER A 7 2.47 16.08 1.32
C SER A 7 1.92 15.30 0.13
N ALA A 8 1.65 15.97 -0.99
CA ALA A 8 1.18 15.33 -2.21
C ALA A 8 2.18 14.28 -2.73
N ALA A 9 3.45 14.66 -2.85
CA ALA A 9 4.49 13.75 -3.35
C ALA A 9 4.68 12.54 -2.42
N TYR A 10 4.62 12.76 -1.11
CA TYR A 10 4.79 11.69 -0.13
C TYR A 10 3.58 10.75 -0.09
N ALA A 11 2.36 11.30 -0.09
CA ALA A 11 1.14 10.51 -0.17
C ALA A 11 1.08 9.68 -1.47
N THR A 12 1.49 10.25 -2.61
CA THR A 12 1.59 9.52 -3.87
C THR A 12 2.50 8.29 -3.73
N ARG A 13 3.68 8.42 -3.13
CA ARG A 13 4.60 7.28 -2.93
C ARG A 13 4.03 6.22 -1.98
N LEU A 14 3.32 6.62 -0.93
CA LEU A 14 2.64 5.68 -0.04
C LEU A 14 1.53 4.93 -0.79
N GLY A 15 0.76 5.63 -1.62
CA GLY A 15 -0.24 5.04 -2.50
C GLY A 15 0.35 4.05 -3.51
N ASP A 16 1.51 4.40 -4.09
CA ASP A 16 2.22 3.53 -5.04
C ASP A 16 2.62 2.20 -4.42
N ASN A 17 3.18 2.21 -3.22
CA ASN A 17 3.51 0.99 -2.50
C ASN A 17 2.27 0.11 -2.27
N ALA A 18 1.20 0.70 -1.81
CA ALA A 18 -0.03 -0.02 -1.52
C ALA A 18 -0.68 -0.58 -2.80
N LEU A 19 -0.75 0.20 -3.88
CA LEU A 19 -1.35 -0.24 -5.14
C LEU A 19 -0.57 -1.39 -5.76
N VAL A 20 0.76 -1.26 -5.87
CA VAL A 20 1.61 -2.28 -6.50
C VAL A 20 1.57 -3.58 -5.69
N LEU A 21 1.67 -3.51 -4.36
CA LEU A 21 1.57 -4.71 -3.51
C LEU A 21 0.18 -5.35 -3.60
N GLY A 22 -0.89 -4.55 -3.57
CA GLY A 22 -2.26 -5.05 -3.72
C GLY A 22 -2.45 -5.82 -5.03
N GLN A 23 -1.91 -5.32 -6.14
CA GLN A 23 -1.93 -6.02 -7.43
C GLN A 23 -1.13 -7.32 -7.41
N ARG A 24 0.05 -7.33 -6.78
CA ARG A 24 0.84 -8.57 -6.61
C ARG A 24 0.09 -9.62 -5.78
N MET A 25 -0.61 -9.20 -4.75
CA MET A 25 -1.36 -10.11 -3.88
C MET A 25 -2.59 -10.71 -4.57
N ILE A 26 -3.30 -9.96 -5.41
CA ILE A 26 -4.43 -10.52 -6.16
C ILE A 26 -4.00 -11.59 -7.17
N GLU A 27 -2.80 -11.52 -7.69
CA GLU A 27 -2.23 -12.56 -8.56
C GLU A 27 -2.04 -13.91 -7.83
N LEU A 28 -1.98 -13.91 -6.48
CA LEU A 28 -1.87 -15.12 -5.67
C LEU A 28 -3.21 -15.85 -5.48
N VAL A 29 -4.32 -15.21 -5.80
CA VAL A 29 -5.63 -15.86 -5.83
C VAL A 29 -5.60 -16.92 -6.95
N ALA A 30 -6.01 -18.13 -6.63
CA ALA A 30 -5.87 -19.33 -7.46
C ALA A 30 -4.41 -19.86 -7.62
N ALA A 31 -3.46 -19.35 -6.86
CA ALA A 31 -2.05 -19.82 -6.85
C ALA A 31 -1.54 -20.13 -5.43
N SER A 32 -2.37 -19.95 -4.41
CA SER A 32 -2.02 -20.26 -3.03
C SER A 32 -2.22 -21.75 -2.72
N PRO A 33 -1.57 -22.29 -1.67
CA PRO A 33 -1.65 -23.71 -1.36
C PRO A 33 -3.01 -24.18 -0.85
N GLU A 34 -3.80 -23.27 -0.28
CA GLU A 34 -5.09 -23.57 0.36
C GLU A 34 -6.10 -22.48 0.02
N LEU A 35 -7.39 -22.81 0.03
CA LEU A 35 -8.50 -21.89 -0.26
C LEU A 35 -8.54 -20.70 0.71
N GLU A 36 -8.25 -20.98 1.98
CA GLU A 36 -8.20 -19.96 3.02
C GLU A 36 -7.14 -18.89 2.73
N GLU A 37 -6.00 -19.30 2.20
CA GLU A 37 -4.93 -18.38 1.78
C GLU A 37 -5.32 -17.57 0.53
N GLU A 38 -6.03 -18.17 -0.41
CA GLU A 38 -6.55 -17.43 -1.56
C GLU A 38 -7.51 -16.32 -1.12
N LEU A 39 -8.44 -16.64 -0.20
CA LEU A 39 -9.38 -15.67 0.35
C LEU A 39 -8.67 -14.59 1.17
N ALA A 40 -7.68 -14.96 1.97
CA ALA A 40 -6.88 -14.02 2.74
C ALA A 40 -6.15 -13.05 1.81
N ASN A 41 -5.44 -13.54 0.78
CA ASN A 41 -4.74 -12.72 -0.19
C ASN A 41 -5.68 -11.78 -0.97
N ALA A 42 -6.89 -12.25 -1.33
CA ALA A 42 -7.90 -11.41 -1.96
C ALA A 42 -8.33 -10.25 -1.04
N ASN A 43 -8.59 -10.52 0.23
CA ASN A 43 -8.98 -9.51 1.21
C ASN A 43 -7.83 -8.52 1.48
N PHE A 44 -6.60 -8.99 1.62
CA PHE A 44 -5.43 -8.12 1.81
C PHE A 44 -5.17 -7.23 0.60
N SER A 45 -5.35 -7.77 -0.60
CA SER A 45 -5.30 -6.99 -1.84
C SER A 45 -6.30 -5.84 -1.81
N LEU A 46 -7.55 -6.09 -1.43
CA LEU A 46 -8.59 -5.06 -1.33
C LEU A 46 -8.25 -4.00 -0.28
N ASP A 47 -7.69 -4.40 0.87
CA ASP A 47 -7.25 -3.46 1.90
C ASP A 47 -6.13 -2.53 1.37
N TYR A 48 -5.13 -3.09 0.68
CA TYR A 48 -4.05 -2.30 0.07
C TYR A 48 -4.56 -1.36 -1.03
N ILE A 49 -5.47 -1.81 -1.89
CA ILE A 49 -6.09 -0.97 -2.91
C ILE A 49 -6.89 0.17 -2.25
N GLY A 50 -7.59 -0.12 -1.15
CA GLY A 50 -8.29 0.88 -0.35
C GLY A 50 -7.34 1.93 0.26
N GLN A 51 -6.18 1.49 0.76
CA GLN A 51 -5.14 2.39 1.26
C GLN A 51 -4.56 3.27 0.13
N ALA A 52 -4.26 2.68 -1.03
CA ALA A 52 -3.80 3.43 -2.20
C ALA A 52 -4.80 4.52 -2.59
N ARG A 53 -6.08 4.18 -2.62
CA ARG A 53 -7.17 5.12 -2.92
C ARG A 53 -7.17 6.30 -1.95
N MET A 54 -7.07 6.05 -0.64
CA MET A 54 -7.04 7.11 0.37
C MET A 54 -5.84 8.04 0.17
N PHE A 55 -4.66 7.49 -0.05
CA PHE A 55 -3.45 8.29 -0.26
C PHE A 55 -3.50 9.09 -1.57
N TYR A 56 -3.99 8.52 -2.66
CA TYR A 56 -4.10 9.23 -3.94
C TYR A 56 -5.17 10.33 -3.89
N THR A 57 -6.31 10.09 -3.24
CA THR A 57 -7.32 11.12 -3.03
C THR A 57 -6.72 12.30 -2.27
N TYR A 58 -6.02 12.04 -1.18
CA TYR A 58 -5.35 13.07 -0.40
C TYR A 58 -4.24 13.79 -1.18
N ALA A 59 -3.47 13.06 -1.98
CA ALA A 59 -2.46 13.68 -2.86
C ALA A 59 -3.10 14.65 -3.85
N GLY A 60 -4.21 14.29 -4.48
CA GLY A 60 -4.96 15.15 -5.40
C GLY A 60 -5.51 16.41 -4.72
N GLU A 61 -6.02 16.28 -3.49
CA GLU A 61 -6.47 17.42 -2.68
C GLU A 61 -5.31 18.38 -2.35
N CYS A 62 -4.14 17.84 -2.00
CA CYS A 62 -2.95 18.64 -1.72
C CYS A 62 -2.40 19.35 -2.95
N GLU A 63 -2.45 18.74 -4.12
CA GLU A 63 -2.05 19.37 -5.38
C GLU A 63 -3.00 20.50 -5.80
N GLY A 64 -4.30 20.29 -5.61
CA GLY A 64 -5.31 21.25 -6.02
C GLY A 64 -5.45 21.41 -7.54
N ALA A 65 -4.97 20.44 -8.31
CA ALA A 65 -5.00 20.41 -9.78
C ALA A 65 -6.21 19.64 -10.36
N GLY A 66 -7.08 19.10 -9.49
CA GLY A 66 -8.27 18.36 -9.90
C GLY A 66 -8.02 16.90 -10.30
N ARG A 67 -6.82 16.38 -10.03
CA ARG A 67 -6.55 14.93 -10.26
C ARG A 67 -7.30 14.07 -9.25
N THR A 68 -7.88 13.00 -9.75
CA THR A 68 -8.57 11.98 -8.95
C THR A 68 -7.64 10.82 -8.61
N GLU A 69 -8.06 9.93 -7.73
CA GLU A 69 -7.32 8.69 -7.44
C GLU A 69 -7.07 7.84 -8.70
N ASP A 70 -8.00 7.84 -9.66
CA ASP A 70 -7.86 7.11 -10.92
C ASP A 70 -6.77 7.71 -11.81
N ASP A 71 -6.61 9.03 -11.81
CA ASP A 71 -5.52 9.68 -12.55
C ASP A 71 -4.15 9.24 -12.03
N PHE A 72 -4.00 9.08 -10.72
CA PHE A 72 -2.78 8.55 -10.12
C PHE A 72 -2.56 7.08 -10.43
N ALA A 73 -3.63 6.27 -10.41
CA ALA A 73 -3.54 4.82 -10.57
C ALA A 73 -3.36 4.39 -12.03
N PHE A 74 -3.96 5.09 -13.01
CA PHE A 74 -4.08 4.58 -14.38
C PHE A 74 -3.44 5.47 -15.45
N LEU A 75 -3.23 6.76 -15.19
CA LEU A 75 -2.73 7.68 -16.22
C LEU A 75 -1.22 7.97 -16.12
N ARG A 76 -0.53 7.38 -15.14
CA ARG A 76 0.93 7.47 -15.00
C ARG A 76 1.61 6.30 -15.66
N THR A 77 2.78 6.54 -16.25
CA THR A 77 3.65 5.50 -16.76
C THR A 77 4.41 4.81 -15.63
N GLU A 78 4.97 3.64 -15.87
CA GLU A 78 5.74 2.88 -14.87
C GLU A 78 6.88 3.69 -14.26
N ASN A 79 7.53 4.57 -15.03
CA ASN A 79 8.64 5.41 -14.58
C ASN A 79 8.21 6.54 -13.63
N GLU A 80 6.92 6.82 -13.54
CA GLU A 80 6.34 7.84 -12.65
C GLU A 80 5.93 7.28 -11.29
N TYR A 81 5.98 5.95 -11.13
CA TYR A 81 5.73 5.30 -9.85
C TYR A 81 6.95 5.38 -8.95
N GLY A 82 6.72 5.71 -7.67
CA GLY A 82 7.75 5.86 -6.65
C GLY A 82 7.72 4.78 -5.57
N ASN A 83 7.23 3.59 -5.91
CA ASN A 83 7.15 2.46 -4.98
C ASN A 83 8.53 1.87 -4.65
N LEU A 84 8.60 1.16 -3.54
CA LEU A 84 9.77 0.36 -3.17
C LEU A 84 9.94 -0.82 -4.15
N LEU A 85 11.18 -1.12 -4.51
CA LEU A 85 11.49 -2.28 -5.37
C LEU A 85 11.02 -3.61 -4.78
N LEU A 86 10.93 -3.71 -3.47
CA LEU A 86 10.44 -4.90 -2.78
C LEU A 86 9.01 -5.27 -3.18
N VAL A 87 8.10 -4.28 -3.29
CA VAL A 87 6.68 -4.55 -3.57
C VAL A 87 6.41 -4.94 -5.02
N GLU A 88 7.28 -4.58 -5.95
CA GLU A 88 7.13 -4.90 -7.38
C GLU A 88 7.75 -6.24 -7.79
N GLN A 89 8.47 -6.91 -6.89
CA GLN A 89 9.09 -8.19 -7.20
C GLN A 89 8.03 -9.22 -7.64
N PRO A 90 8.36 -10.12 -8.58
CA PRO A 90 7.47 -11.22 -8.97
C PRO A 90 7.09 -12.07 -7.77
N ASN A 91 5.89 -12.64 -7.79
CA ASN A 91 5.41 -13.49 -6.70
C ASN A 91 6.28 -14.75 -6.49
N GLY A 92 6.80 -15.34 -7.58
CA GLY A 92 7.62 -16.54 -7.50
C GLY A 92 6.87 -17.70 -6.83
N HIS A 93 7.54 -18.38 -5.92
CA HIS A 93 6.95 -19.41 -5.06
C HIS A 93 6.12 -18.76 -3.94
N PHE A 94 5.14 -19.48 -3.40
CA PHE A 94 4.31 -18.98 -2.28
C PHE A 94 5.16 -18.49 -1.08
N GLY A 95 6.23 -19.20 -0.77
CA GLY A 95 7.19 -18.79 0.26
C GLY A 95 7.86 -17.45 -0.03
N ASP A 96 8.21 -17.18 -1.29
CA ASP A 96 8.81 -15.88 -1.69
C ASP A 96 7.83 -14.73 -1.45
N SER A 97 6.57 -14.94 -1.81
CA SER A 97 5.49 -13.95 -1.60
C SER A 97 5.24 -13.72 -0.12
N THR A 98 5.25 -14.78 0.70
CA THR A 98 5.08 -14.69 2.15
C THR A 98 6.23 -13.92 2.80
N VAL A 99 7.48 -14.21 2.44
CA VAL A 99 8.66 -13.48 2.94
C VAL A 99 8.59 -12.01 2.54
N ARG A 100 8.23 -11.71 1.29
CA ARG A 100 8.03 -10.32 0.84
C ARG A 100 6.98 -9.61 1.68
N ALA A 101 5.85 -10.26 1.95
CA ALA A 101 4.77 -9.69 2.77
C ALA A 101 5.28 -9.41 4.19
N VAL A 102 5.92 -10.36 4.86
CA VAL A 102 6.47 -10.18 6.22
C VAL A 102 7.47 -9.03 6.27
N LEU A 103 8.40 -8.95 5.30
CA LEU A 103 9.39 -7.87 5.27
C LEU A 103 8.74 -6.49 5.07
N PHE A 104 7.84 -6.37 4.10
CA PHE A 104 7.15 -5.11 3.84
C PHE A 104 6.27 -4.71 5.01
N GLU A 105 5.44 -5.60 5.52
CA GLU A 105 4.47 -5.32 6.57
C GLU A 105 5.15 -4.98 7.90
N SER A 106 6.25 -5.65 8.24
CA SER A 106 7.05 -5.33 9.42
C SER A 106 7.57 -3.89 9.39
N TRP A 107 8.12 -3.47 8.27
CA TRP A 107 8.54 -2.08 8.06
C TRP A 107 7.35 -1.13 8.02
N TYR A 108 6.29 -1.50 7.31
CA TYR A 108 5.15 -0.62 7.07
C TYR A 108 4.35 -0.34 8.35
N VAL A 109 4.20 -1.31 9.24
CA VAL A 109 3.59 -1.08 10.57
C VAL A 109 4.36 -0.04 11.36
N LEU A 110 5.70 -0.10 11.36
CA LEU A 110 6.52 0.90 12.06
C LEU A 110 6.40 2.28 11.43
N LEU A 111 6.37 2.35 10.10
CA LEU A 111 6.16 3.61 9.39
C LEU A 111 4.79 4.20 9.68
N LEU A 112 3.72 3.43 9.57
CA LEU A 112 2.36 3.89 9.85
C LEU A 112 2.21 4.34 11.30
N ASP A 113 2.79 3.63 12.25
CA ASP A 113 2.79 4.05 13.67
C ASP A 113 3.46 5.43 13.85
N ALA A 114 4.58 5.67 13.19
CA ALA A 114 5.22 6.99 13.21
C ALA A 114 4.33 8.06 12.53
N LEU A 115 3.69 7.72 11.41
CA LEU A 115 2.84 8.65 10.67
C LEU A 115 1.56 9.03 11.41
N THR A 116 1.03 8.20 12.31
CA THR A 116 -0.12 8.60 13.16
C THR A 116 0.18 9.83 14.03
N ARG A 117 1.45 10.15 14.25
CA ARG A 117 1.91 11.27 15.06
C ARG A 117 2.58 12.39 14.26
N CYS A 118 2.49 12.34 12.94
CA CYS A 118 3.06 13.37 12.09
C CYS A 118 2.23 14.66 12.14
N THR A 119 2.81 15.77 11.71
CA THR A 119 2.15 17.09 11.71
C THR A 119 1.14 17.25 10.56
N ASP A 120 1.15 16.36 9.59
CA ASP A 120 0.20 16.33 8.49
C ASP A 120 -1.04 15.52 8.91
N GLU A 121 -2.11 16.22 9.28
CA GLU A 121 -3.34 15.61 9.80
C GLU A 121 -3.99 14.64 8.80
N GLY A 122 -3.90 14.92 7.50
CA GLY A 122 -4.45 14.04 6.46
C GLY A 122 -3.71 12.71 6.38
N ILE A 123 -2.39 12.74 6.36
CA ILE A 123 -1.56 11.53 6.38
C ILE A 123 -1.75 10.78 7.70
N ALA A 124 -1.80 11.49 8.84
CA ALA A 124 -2.00 10.87 10.14
C ALA A 124 -3.33 10.09 10.22
N ALA A 125 -4.42 10.69 9.74
CA ALA A 125 -5.75 10.04 9.73
C ALA A 125 -5.78 8.77 8.85
N ILE A 126 -5.15 8.81 7.68
CA ILE A 126 -5.03 7.63 6.82
C ILE A 126 -4.19 6.55 7.50
N ALA A 127 -3.07 6.92 8.12
CA ALA A 127 -2.18 6.00 8.84
C ALA A 127 -2.89 5.31 10.01
N GLU A 128 -3.71 6.04 10.79
CA GLU A 128 -4.50 5.46 11.89
C GLU A 128 -5.48 4.38 11.43
N ARG A 129 -6.03 4.53 10.23
CA ARG A 129 -6.90 3.53 9.65
C ARG A 129 -6.10 2.35 9.09
N ALA A 130 -5.10 2.61 8.27
CA ALA A 130 -4.30 1.61 7.58
C ALA A 130 -3.54 0.69 8.55
N ILE A 131 -3.02 1.22 9.66
CA ILE A 131 -2.20 0.43 10.60
C ILE A 131 -2.94 -0.76 11.20
N LYS A 132 -4.25 -0.66 11.36
CA LYS A 132 -5.08 -1.75 11.91
C LYS A 132 -5.13 -2.93 10.94
N GLU A 133 -5.30 -2.64 9.65
CA GLU A 133 -5.31 -3.62 8.58
C GLU A 133 -3.93 -4.28 8.46
N VAL A 134 -2.86 -3.49 8.39
CA VAL A 134 -1.50 -4.01 8.19
C VAL A 134 -1.00 -4.83 9.39
N ARG A 135 -1.38 -4.47 10.61
CA ARG A 135 -1.10 -5.32 11.79
C ARG A 135 -1.76 -6.68 11.70
N TYR A 136 -2.96 -6.74 11.16
CA TYR A 136 -3.65 -8.01 10.92
C TYR A 136 -2.94 -8.82 9.82
N HIS A 137 -2.56 -8.18 8.71
CA HIS A 137 -1.81 -8.82 7.63
C HIS A 137 -0.49 -9.41 8.13
N LEU A 138 0.30 -8.62 8.88
CA LEU A 138 1.58 -9.07 9.43
C LEU A 138 1.41 -10.28 10.37
N ARG A 139 0.39 -10.26 11.21
CA ARG A 139 0.11 -11.40 12.10
C ARG A 139 -0.21 -12.67 11.29
N HIS A 140 -0.96 -12.53 10.20
CA HIS A 140 -1.29 -13.63 9.32
C HIS A 140 -0.05 -14.16 8.58
N SER A 141 0.67 -13.29 7.89
CA SER A 141 1.84 -13.67 7.08
C SER A 141 2.99 -14.23 7.91
N SER A 142 3.13 -13.82 9.17
CA SER A 142 4.18 -14.33 10.08
C SER A 142 3.88 -15.71 10.68
N GLN A 143 2.73 -16.31 10.38
CA GLN A 143 2.39 -17.67 10.84
C GLN A 143 2.90 -18.78 9.90
N TRP A 144 3.39 -18.41 8.73
CA TRP A 144 3.97 -19.28 7.73
C TRP A 144 5.50 -19.30 7.79
#